data_76965db17ea56fa7af16f4265ddca139
#
_entry.id   76965db17ea56fa7af16f4265ddca139
#
_cell.length_a   1.000
_cell.length_b   1.000
_cell.length_c   1.000
_cell.angle_alpha   90.00
_cell.angle_beta   90.00
_cell.angle_gamma   90.00
#
_symmetry.space_group_name_H-M   'P 1'
#
loop_
_entity.id
_entity.type
_entity.pdbx_description
1 polymer ?
#
loop_
_entity_poly.entity_id
_entity_poly.type
_entity_poly.pdbx_seq_one_letter_code
_entity_poly.pdbx_strand_id
1 'polypeptide(L)'
;MDLVEKIDAVIQMDSFRVQNPLERMLSGPFWTDTTEGRELLQALDSPTFDLFDEQLILLGNSSRSVNRSDLANWCLDRALVVGSQQTVTEINEYINADNLEVYEVLLLSSVHIDCEYTFCNGVELKHISSIPNKYLANSFARAEYSSPLPWPTVHSVLIQKFEQQKFHWSNTDSDTKSPRPERPIEILQDTRRALALARPIGYGIHALACGTVAPSYYPMMQNVSGWSVFSLKSPPLSPSVLGIELRAADQIVEKMSSLKPDLHSKLKISIDKLNGYSSGADVVESAIDLRICLESIFLNDGNKDQLRHTLALRAARFLGEGEGISERSRILKVIKNAYDLTSTMVHSGERPNKDLRPLDEAAQLAKMAILKILDQNEINWQEVELGNA
;
A
#
# COMPACT_ATOMS: atom_id res chain seq x y z
N MET A 1 6.02 -38.70 -24.40
CA MET A 1 4.71 -38.05 -24.57
C MET A 1 4.85 -36.66 -23.95
N ASP A 2 4.47 -35.66 -24.66
CA ASP A 2 4.67 -34.25 -24.30
C ASP A 2 3.78 -33.88 -23.09
N LEU A 3 4.25 -33.02 -22.19
CA LEU A 3 3.50 -32.53 -21.04
C LEU A 3 2.15 -31.89 -21.45
N VAL A 4 2.11 -31.26 -22.61
CA VAL A 4 0.89 -30.69 -23.21
C VAL A 4 -0.20 -31.77 -23.38
N GLU A 5 0.17 -32.92 -23.98
CA GLU A 5 -0.76 -34.02 -24.20
C GLU A 5 -1.31 -34.60 -22.88
N LYS A 6 -0.49 -34.61 -21.81
CA LYS A 6 -0.92 -35.11 -20.49
C LYS A 6 -1.88 -34.15 -19.81
N ILE A 7 -1.64 -32.85 -19.90
CA ILE A 7 -2.55 -31.82 -19.38
C ILE A 7 -3.89 -31.91 -20.14
N ASP A 8 -3.85 -32.00 -21.46
CA ASP A 8 -5.05 -32.09 -22.29
C ASP A 8 -5.88 -33.32 -21.97
N ALA A 9 -5.24 -34.48 -21.76
CA ALA A 9 -5.92 -35.72 -21.42
C ALA A 9 -6.75 -35.58 -20.13
N VAL A 10 -6.20 -34.96 -19.09
CA VAL A 10 -6.93 -34.72 -17.82
C VAL A 10 -8.08 -33.72 -18.01
N ILE A 11 -7.84 -32.61 -18.73
CA ILE A 11 -8.85 -31.54 -18.93
C ILE A 11 -10.04 -32.06 -19.76
N GLN A 12 -9.81 -32.99 -20.66
CA GLN A 12 -10.85 -33.56 -21.51
C GLN A 12 -11.75 -34.56 -20.80
N MET A 13 -11.38 -35.03 -19.59
CA MET A 13 -12.23 -35.92 -18.80
C MET A 13 -13.55 -35.24 -18.44
N ASP A 14 -14.68 -35.92 -18.63
CA ASP A 14 -16.00 -35.40 -18.28
C ASP A 14 -16.10 -35.07 -16.79
N SER A 15 -15.50 -35.87 -15.92
CA SER A 15 -15.45 -35.64 -14.48
C SER A 15 -14.69 -34.38 -14.09
N PHE A 16 -13.70 -33.95 -14.88
CA PHE A 16 -12.94 -32.73 -14.63
C PHE A 16 -13.70 -31.46 -15.07
N ARG A 17 -14.48 -31.56 -16.14
CA ARG A 17 -15.24 -30.44 -16.71
C ARG A 17 -16.45 -30.04 -15.86
N VAL A 18 -17.04 -30.95 -15.12
CA VAL A 18 -18.29 -30.73 -14.37
C VAL A 18 -18.05 -30.02 -13.04
N GLN A 19 -16.85 -30.10 -12.46
CA GLN A 19 -16.54 -29.47 -11.16
C GLN A 19 -16.10 -28.01 -11.32
N ASN A 20 -16.70 -27.14 -10.51
CA ASN A 20 -16.20 -25.76 -10.44
C ASN A 20 -14.86 -25.71 -9.67
N PRO A 21 -14.02 -24.65 -9.87
CA PRO A 21 -12.73 -24.55 -9.22
C PRO A 21 -12.77 -24.61 -7.68
N LEU A 22 -13.87 -24.15 -7.06
CA LEU A 22 -14.04 -24.18 -5.61
C LEU A 22 -14.31 -25.61 -5.10
N GLU A 23 -15.10 -26.39 -5.82
CA GLU A 23 -15.35 -27.80 -5.48
C GLU A 23 -14.09 -28.64 -5.61
N ARG A 24 -13.28 -28.39 -6.65
CA ARG A 24 -11.97 -29.04 -6.82
C ARG A 24 -11.02 -28.75 -5.66
N MET A 25 -11.04 -27.51 -5.17
CA MET A 25 -10.21 -27.08 -4.05
C MET A 25 -10.66 -27.70 -2.72
N LEU A 26 -11.97 -27.93 -2.52
CA LEU A 26 -12.54 -28.45 -1.27
C LEU A 26 -12.54 -29.98 -1.20
N SER A 27 -12.74 -30.67 -2.33
CA SER A 27 -12.86 -32.15 -2.38
C SER A 27 -11.54 -32.89 -2.59
N GLY A 28 -10.42 -32.14 -2.73
CA GLY A 28 -9.13 -32.71 -3.09
C GLY A 28 -9.02 -33.08 -4.57
N PRO A 29 -7.81 -33.37 -5.04
CA PRO A 29 -7.55 -33.62 -6.46
C PRO A 29 -8.01 -35.03 -6.87
N PHE A 30 -9.33 -35.22 -7.12
CA PHE A 30 -9.93 -36.50 -7.54
C PHE A 30 -9.30 -37.05 -8.85
N TRP A 31 -8.71 -36.19 -9.67
CA TRP A 31 -8.03 -36.57 -10.90
C TRP A 31 -6.74 -37.39 -10.64
N THR A 32 -6.13 -37.29 -9.47
CA THR A 32 -4.91 -38.03 -9.13
C THR A 32 -5.10 -39.55 -9.13
N ASP A 33 -6.33 -40.03 -8.90
CA ASP A 33 -6.65 -41.46 -8.86
C ASP A 33 -6.94 -42.02 -10.26
N THR A 34 -7.02 -41.18 -11.27
CA THR A 34 -7.23 -41.58 -12.67
C THR A 34 -5.93 -42.00 -13.34
N THR A 35 -6.05 -42.69 -14.49
CA THR A 35 -4.86 -43.07 -15.29
C THR A 35 -4.18 -41.82 -15.85
N GLU A 36 -4.95 -40.89 -16.40
CA GLU A 36 -4.50 -39.65 -17.00
C GLU A 36 -3.80 -38.76 -15.96
N GLY A 37 -4.37 -38.69 -14.74
CA GLY A 37 -3.77 -37.92 -13.66
C GLY A 37 -2.43 -38.49 -13.16
N ARG A 38 -2.35 -39.83 -13.06
CA ARG A 38 -1.08 -40.49 -12.70
C ARG A 38 -0.01 -40.30 -13.77
N GLU A 39 -0.40 -40.35 -15.04
CA GLU A 39 0.51 -40.05 -16.14
C GLU A 39 0.99 -38.59 -16.15
N LEU A 40 0.13 -37.63 -15.80
CA LEU A 40 0.51 -36.24 -15.63
C LEU A 40 1.53 -36.07 -14.49
N LEU A 41 1.25 -36.68 -13.30
CA LEU A 41 2.20 -36.64 -12.20
C LEU A 41 3.53 -37.29 -12.54
N GLN A 42 3.52 -38.41 -13.28
CA GLN A 42 4.74 -39.06 -13.76
C GLN A 42 5.52 -38.19 -14.75
N ALA A 43 4.84 -37.43 -15.61
CA ALA A 43 5.50 -36.47 -16.51
C ALA A 43 6.17 -35.32 -15.75
N LEU A 44 5.58 -34.90 -14.63
CA LEU A 44 6.16 -33.89 -13.74
C LEU A 44 7.24 -34.46 -12.81
N ASP A 45 7.44 -35.78 -12.75
CA ASP A 45 8.51 -36.46 -12.01
C ASP A 45 9.83 -36.47 -12.79
N SER A 46 10.07 -35.43 -13.57
CA SER A 46 11.30 -35.20 -14.32
C SER A 46 12.21 -34.24 -13.57
N PRO A 47 13.54 -34.40 -13.65
CA PRO A 47 14.51 -33.47 -13.06
C PRO A 47 14.30 -31.99 -13.43
N THR A 48 13.66 -31.74 -14.56
CA THR A 48 13.28 -30.38 -14.99
C THR A 48 12.39 -29.67 -13.97
N PHE A 49 11.60 -30.43 -13.19
CA PHE A 49 10.64 -29.91 -12.22
C PHE A 49 11.07 -30.08 -10.76
N ASP A 50 12.32 -30.50 -10.48
CA ASP A 50 12.87 -30.63 -9.12
C ASP A 50 12.76 -29.33 -8.30
N LEU A 51 12.78 -28.21 -8.98
CA LEU A 51 12.53 -26.88 -8.44
C LEU A 51 11.18 -26.79 -7.67
N PHE A 52 10.20 -27.67 -7.95
CA PHE A 52 8.89 -27.71 -7.33
C PHE A 52 8.73 -28.91 -6.38
N ASP A 53 9.81 -29.58 -6.01
CA ASP A 53 9.76 -30.76 -5.16
C ASP A 53 10.17 -30.40 -3.73
N GLU A 54 9.17 -30.28 -2.85
CA GLU A 54 9.34 -29.94 -1.42
C GLU A 54 10.19 -28.67 -1.16
N GLN A 55 10.18 -27.73 -2.10
CA GLN A 55 10.89 -26.48 -2.00
C GLN A 55 10.02 -25.37 -1.41
N LEU A 56 10.65 -24.38 -0.78
CA LEU A 56 10.00 -23.13 -0.40
C LEU A 56 10.21 -22.11 -1.50
N ILE A 57 9.12 -21.63 -2.10
CA ILE A 57 9.14 -20.47 -3.01
C ILE A 57 9.01 -19.20 -2.19
N LEU A 58 9.87 -18.22 -2.44
CA LEU A 58 9.85 -16.91 -1.80
C LEU A 58 9.18 -15.87 -2.71
N LEU A 59 8.24 -15.12 -2.14
CA LEU A 59 7.64 -13.93 -2.76
C LEU A 59 7.53 -12.79 -1.74
N GLY A 60 8.26 -11.70 -1.97
CA GLY A 60 8.34 -10.61 -1.01
C GLY A 60 8.86 -11.10 0.35
N ASN A 61 8.05 -10.95 1.39
CA ASN A 61 8.35 -11.41 2.75
C ASN A 61 7.71 -12.76 3.10
N SER A 62 7.11 -13.44 2.14
CA SER A 62 6.38 -14.69 2.35
C SER A 62 7.02 -15.82 1.62
N SER A 63 6.84 -17.00 2.18
CA SER A 63 7.23 -18.26 1.55
C SER A 63 6.10 -19.26 1.60
N ARG A 64 6.08 -20.15 0.63
CA ARG A 64 5.16 -21.28 0.56
C ARG A 64 5.92 -22.52 0.17
N SER A 65 5.67 -23.61 0.87
CA SER A 65 6.09 -24.94 0.43
C SER A 65 5.26 -25.36 -0.78
N VAL A 66 5.91 -25.90 -1.78
CA VAL A 66 5.29 -26.39 -3.01
C VAL A 66 5.72 -27.82 -3.28
N ASN A 67 4.83 -28.57 -3.90
CA ASN A 67 5.09 -29.94 -4.34
C ASN A 67 4.58 -30.16 -5.77
N ARG A 68 4.91 -31.29 -6.35
CA ARG A 68 4.54 -31.63 -7.74
C ARG A 68 3.03 -31.73 -7.96
N SER A 69 2.27 -32.18 -6.96
CA SER A 69 0.79 -32.20 -7.04
C SER A 69 0.20 -30.80 -7.10
N ASP A 70 0.77 -29.86 -6.34
CA ASP A 70 0.40 -28.47 -6.42
C ASP A 70 0.71 -27.89 -7.81
N LEU A 71 1.87 -28.22 -8.40
CA LEU A 71 2.22 -27.81 -9.76
C LEU A 71 1.25 -28.38 -10.79
N ALA A 72 0.87 -29.67 -10.66
CA ALA A 72 -0.11 -30.28 -11.54
C ALA A 72 -1.47 -29.56 -11.45
N ASN A 73 -1.96 -29.27 -10.26
CA ASN A 73 -3.18 -28.48 -10.06
C ASN A 73 -3.10 -27.10 -10.74
N TRP A 74 -1.96 -26.40 -10.56
CA TRP A 74 -1.76 -25.12 -11.24
C TRP A 74 -1.77 -25.28 -12.77
N CYS A 75 -1.11 -26.31 -13.32
CA CYS A 75 -1.13 -26.60 -14.76
C CYS A 75 -2.55 -26.77 -15.29
N LEU A 76 -3.36 -27.53 -14.59
CA LEU A 76 -4.75 -27.80 -15.01
C LEU A 76 -5.61 -26.53 -14.95
N ASP A 77 -5.54 -25.81 -13.84
CA ASP A 77 -6.29 -24.54 -13.68
C ASP A 77 -5.84 -23.49 -14.70
N ARG A 78 -4.55 -23.41 -14.98
CA ARG A 78 -4.00 -22.45 -15.94
C ARG A 78 -4.37 -22.82 -17.38
N ALA A 79 -4.29 -24.10 -17.72
CA ALA A 79 -4.62 -24.59 -19.05
C ALA A 79 -6.11 -24.39 -19.40
N LEU A 80 -7.01 -24.42 -18.42
CA LEU A 80 -8.42 -24.03 -18.64
C LEU A 80 -8.60 -22.57 -19.05
N VAL A 81 -7.64 -21.71 -18.73
CA VAL A 81 -7.69 -20.27 -19.03
C VAL A 81 -6.98 -19.93 -20.34
N VAL A 82 -5.77 -20.48 -20.53
CA VAL A 82 -4.88 -20.08 -21.65
C VAL A 82 -4.53 -21.22 -22.61
N GLY A 83 -4.97 -22.46 -22.31
CA GLY A 83 -4.63 -23.65 -23.06
C GLY A 83 -3.32 -24.32 -22.61
N SER A 84 -3.19 -25.61 -22.86
CA SER A 84 -2.09 -26.43 -22.35
C SER A 84 -0.73 -26.03 -22.91
N GLN A 85 -0.68 -25.67 -24.21
CA GLN A 85 0.56 -25.23 -24.87
C GLN A 85 1.13 -23.96 -24.22
N GLN A 86 0.27 -22.95 -23.96
CA GLN A 86 0.69 -21.71 -23.33
C GLN A 86 1.11 -21.95 -21.87
N THR A 87 0.42 -22.83 -21.15
CA THR A 87 0.76 -23.22 -19.78
C THR A 87 2.16 -23.82 -19.68
N VAL A 88 2.52 -24.73 -20.60
CA VAL A 88 3.86 -25.33 -20.63
C VAL A 88 4.92 -24.28 -21.01
N THR A 89 4.61 -23.35 -21.89
CA THR A 89 5.48 -22.23 -22.20
C THR A 89 5.76 -21.39 -20.95
N GLU A 90 4.74 -21.00 -20.19
CA GLU A 90 4.86 -20.21 -18.97
C GLU A 90 5.70 -20.93 -17.88
N ILE A 91 5.56 -22.26 -17.74
CA ILE A 91 6.42 -23.05 -16.83
C ILE A 91 7.88 -22.96 -17.25
N ASN A 92 8.16 -23.18 -18.53
CA ASN A 92 9.53 -23.15 -19.04
C ASN A 92 10.15 -21.76 -18.90
N GLU A 93 9.41 -20.72 -19.17
CA GLU A 93 9.84 -19.34 -18.94
C GLU A 93 10.18 -19.10 -17.48
N TYR A 94 9.32 -19.56 -16.55
CA TYR A 94 9.56 -19.46 -15.13
C TYR A 94 10.79 -20.24 -14.68
N ILE A 95 10.97 -21.49 -15.15
CA ILE A 95 12.14 -22.33 -14.80
C ILE A 95 13.44 -21.65 -15.23
N ASN A 96 13.47 -21.03 -16.40
CA ASN A 96 14.66 -20.41 -16.98
C ASN A 96 14.90 -18.97 -16.52
N ALA A 97 13.94 -18.34 -15.84
CA ALA A 97 14.12 -16.98 -15.35
C ALA A 97 14.98 -16.94 -14.09
N ASP A 98 15.93 -16.02 -14.01
CA ASP A 98 16.70 -15.71 -12.79
C ASP A 98 15.98 -14.68 -11.91
N ASN A 99 15.29 -13.75 -12.54
CA ASN A 99 14.49 -12.73 -11.88
C ASN A 99 13.02 -12.83 -12.28
N LEU A 100 12.15 -12.46 -11.36
CA LEU A 100 10.71 -12.44 -11.55
C LEU A 100 10.21 -11.02 -11.48
N GLU A 101 9.35 -10.65 -12.43
CA GLU A 101 8.61 -9.41 -12.39
C GLU A 101 7.40 -9.57 -11.48
N VAL A 102 7.40 -8.86 -10.36
CA VAL A 102 6.36 -8.92 -9.34
C VAL A 102 5.85 -7.53 -8.99
N TYR A 103 4.77 -7.47 -8.23
CA TYR A 103 4.10 -6.22 -7.90
C TYR A 103 4.03 -6.06 -6.39
N GLU A 104 4.47 -4.91 -5.89
CA GLU A 104 4.11 -4.46 -4.56
C GLU A 104 2.78 -3.74 -4.62
N VAL A 105 1.85 -4.13 -3.75
CA VAL A 105 0.49 -3.60 -3.73
C VAL A 105 0.21 -2.99 -2.36
N LEU A 106 -0.26 -1.76 -2.35
CA LEU A 106 -0.75 -1.07 -1.16
C LEU A 106 -2.26 -0.91 -1.25
N LEU A 107 -3.00 -1.59 -0.37
CA LEU A 107 -4.45 -1.52 -0.31
C LEU A 107 -4.89 -0.22 0.35
N LEU A 108 -5.77 0.53 -0.31
CA LEU A 108 -6.33 1.78 0.20
C LEU A 108 -7.74 1.53 0.76
N SER A 109 -7.93 1.88 2.01
CA SER A 109 -9.22 1.74 2.69
C SER A 109 -10.17 2.88 2.33
N SER A 110 -11.41 2.52 1.97
CA SER A 110 -12.52 3.46 1.74
C SER A 110 -12.22 4.56 0.70
N VAL A 111 -11.38 4.27 -0.28
CA VAL A 111 -11.01 5.18 -1.36
C VAL A 111 -11.61 4.71 -2.67
N HIS A 112 -12.46 5.53 -3.27
CA HIS A 112 -12.99 5.34 -4.62
C HIS A 112 -12.20 6.17 -5.61
N ILE A 113 -12.06 5.67 -6.83
CA ILE A 113 -11.42 6.39 -7.94
C ILE A 113 -12.35 6.38 -9.15
N ASP A 114 -12.40 7.50 -9.85
CA ASP A 114 -13.20 7.61 -11.09
C ASP A 114 -12.40 7.15 -12.32
N CYS A 115 -11.07 7.17 -12.23
CA CYS A 115 -10.18 6.69 -13.29
C CYS A 115 -8.88 6.14 -12.68
N GLU A 116 -8.27 5.21 -13.40
CA GLU A 116 -6.92 4.75 -13.11
C GLU A 116 -5.90 5.83 -13.49
N TYR A 117 -4.76 5.87 -12.77
CA TYR A 117 -3.75 6.89 -12.96
C TYR A 117 -2.35 6.33 -12.75
N THR A 118 -1.40 6.76 -13.57
CA THR A 118 0.03 6.44 -13.41
C THR A 118 0.77 7.71 -13.00
N PHE A 119 1.42 7.68 -11.84
CA PHE A 119 2.21 8.79 -11.31
C PHE A 119 3.60 8.86 -11.95
N CYS A 120 4.26 10.02 -11.88
CA CYS A 120 5.58 10.27 -12.44
C CYS A 120 6.68 9.33 -11.91
N ASN A 121 6.51 8.78 -10.71
CA ASN A 121 7.40 7.78 -10.11
C ASN A 121 7.10 6.33 -10.55
N GLY A 122 6.16 6.13 -11.48
CA GLY A 122 5.77 4.81 -12.01
C GLY A 122 4.78 4.04 -11.13
N VAL A 123 4.33 4.60 -10.00
CA VAL A 123 3.25 3.99 -9.21
C VAL A 123 1.94 4.15 -9.96
N GLU A 124 1.15 3.08 -10.00
CA GLU A 124 -0.17 3.08 -10.60
C GLU A 124 -1.26 3.04 -9.51
N LEU A 125 -2.23 3.94 -9.61
CA LEU A 125 -3.47 3.90 -8.84
C LEU A 125 -4.53 3.17 -9.67
N LYS A 126 -4.99 2.04 -9.17
CA LYS A 126 -5.92 1.15 -9.89
C LYS A 126 -7.09 0.72 -9.03
N HIS A 127 -8.15 0.28 -9.71
CA HIS A 127 -9.24 -0.42 -9.05
C HIS A 127 -8.75 -1.78 -8.52
N ILE A 128 -9.29 -2.25 -7.40
CA ILE A 128 -8.90 -3.53 -6.78
C ILE A 128 -9.00 -4.71 -7.76
N SER A 129 -9.97 -4.69 -8.69
CA SER A 129 -10.15 -5.73 -9.71
C SER A 129 -9.01 -5.78 -10.75
N SER A 130 -8.18 -4.75 -10.83
CA SER A 130 -7.04 -4.64 -11.75
C SER A 130 -5.74 -5.20 -11.17
N ILE A 131 -5.75 -5.75 -9.95
CA ILE A 131 -4.58 -6.44 -9.38
C ILE A 131 -4.20 -7.60 -10.31
N PRO A 132 -2.89 -7.77 -10.63
CA PRO A 132 -2.41 -8.83 -11.54
C PRO A 132 -2.76 -10.25 -11.10
N ASN A 133 -3.15 -10.44 -9.85
CA ASN A 133 -3.58 -11.71 -9.25
C ASN A 133 -5.09 -11.70 -9.00
N LYS A 134 -5.85 -12.30 -9.91
CA LYS A 134 -7.33 -12.36 -9.81
C LYS A 134 -7.84 -13.09 -8.57
N TYR A 135 -7.10 -14.04 -8.02
CA TYR A 135 -7.49 -14.74 -6.78
C TYR A 135 -7.51 -13.80 -5.60
N LEU A 136 -6.49 -12.97 -5.47
CA LEU A 136 -6.40 -11.97 -4.40
C LEU A 136 -7.45 -10.88 -4.58
N ALA A 137 -7.62 -10.34 -5.79
CA ALA A 137 -8.66 -9.36 -6.09
C ALA A 137 -10.05 -9.88 -5.69
N ASN A 138 -10.36 -11.12 -6.06
CA ASN A 138 -11.64 -11.76 -5.71
C ASN A 138 -11.77 -12.04 -4.22
N SER A 139 -10.69 -12.40 -3.51
CA SER A 139 -10.76 -12.66 -2.07
C SER A 139 -11.03 -11.37 -1.28
N PHE A 140 -10.45 -10.25 -1.67
CA PHE A 140 -10.76 -8.95 -1.04
C PHE A 140 -12.19 -8.48 -1.36
N ALA A 141 -12.64 -8.63 -2.60
CA ALA A 141 -14.01 -8.33 -2.97
C ALA A 141 -15.05 -9.20 -2.22
N ARG A 142 -14.72 -10.48 -1.95
CA ARG A 142 -15.60 -11.40 -1.20
C ARG A 142 -15.55 -11.20 0.31
N ALA A 143 -14.42 -10.80 0.88
CA ALA A 143 -14.29 -10.51 2.30
C ALA A 143 -15.29 -9.43 2.74
N GLU A 144 -15.68 -8.53 1.84
CA GLU A 144 -16.72 -7.52 2.04
C GLU A 144 -18.10 -8.13 2.35
N TYR A 145 -18.41 -9.29 1.75
CA TYR A 145 -19.74 -9.92 1.85
C TYR A 145 -19.82 -11.07 2.85
N SER A 146 -18.70 -11.63 3.29
CA SER A 146 -18.68 -12.89 4.04
C SER A 146 -18.18 -12.79 5.48
N SER A 147 -17.60 -11.64 5.87
CA SER A 147 -17.08 -11.47 7.24
C SER A 147 -18.14 -10.87 8.17
N PRO A 148 -18.39 -11.47 9.35
CA PRO A 148 -19.21 -10.85 10.39
C PRO A 148 -18.54 -9.64 11.04
N LEU A 149 -17.27 -9.38 10.77
CA LEU A 149 -16.54 -8.19 11.20
C LEU A 149 -16.57 -7.14 10.09
N PRO A 150 -16.76 -5.85 10.41
CA PRO A 150 -16.68 -4.78 9.44
C PRO A 150 -15.22 -4.62 8.97
N TRP A 151 -14.83 -5.37 7.96
CA TRP A 151 -13.56 -5.13 7.28
C TRP A 151 -13.64 -3.82 6.51
N PRO A 152 -12.57 -3.01 6.54
CA PRO A 152 -12.51 -1.82 5.70
C PRO A 152 -12.70 -2.19 4.24
N THR A 153 -13.59 -1.49 3.55
CA THR A 153 -13.83 -1.72 2.13
C THR A 153 -12.63 -1.26 1.31
N VAL A 154 -12.13 -2.13 0.46
CA VAL A 154 -11.01 -1.85 -0.46
C VAL A 154 -11.56 -1.72 -1.87
N HIS A 155 -11.52 -0.51 -2.43
CA HIS A 155 -11.94 -0.25 -3.82
C HIS A 155 -10.75 0.04 -4.74
N SER A 156 -9.69 0.59 -4.19
CA SER A 156 -8.51 1.00 -4.94
C SER A 156 -7.20 0.59 -4.29
N VAL A 157 -6.18 0.51 -5.10
CA VAL A 157 -4.83 0.08 -4.73
C VAL A 157 -3.78 0.95 -5.39
N LEU A 158 -2.66 1.15 -4.73
CA LEU A 158 -1.43 1.60 -5.36
C LEU A 158 -0.58 0.38 -5.68
N ILE A 159 -0.05 0.32 -6.90
CA ILE A 159 0.73 -0.81 -7.40
C ILE A 159 2.05 -0.29 -7.95
N GLN A 160 3.14 -0.95 -7.58
CA GLN A 160 4.47 -0.72 -8.13
C GLN A 160 5.07 -2.04 -8.60
N LYS A 161 5.43 -2.08 -9.88
CA LYS A 161 6.17 -3.18 -10.48
C LYS A 161 7.64 -3.12 -10.05
N PHE A 162 8.22 -4.27 -9.71
CA PHE A 162 9.64 -4.39 -9.45
C PHE A 162 10.17 -5.80 -9.79
N GLU A 163 11.48 -5.94 -9.89
CA GLU A 163 12.12 -7.23 -10.09
C GLU A 163 12.55 -7.82 -8.76
N GLN A 164 12.30 -9.11 -8.61
CA GLN A 164 12.74 -9.91 -7.48
C GLN A 164 13.54 -11.10 -8.01
N GLN A 165 14.72 -11.36 -7.44
CA GLN A 165 15.46 -12.59 -7.73
C GLN A 165 14.57 -13.80 -7.39
N LYS A 166 14.49 -14.74 -8.35
CA LYS A 166 13.80 -16.00 -8.12
C LYS A 166 14.60 -16.81 -7.08
N PHE A 167 13.93 -17.20 -6.04
CA PHE A 167 14.55 -17.91 -4.94
C PHE A 167 13.73 -19.13 -4.51
N HIS A 168 14.37 -20.28 -4.54
CA HIS A 168 13.87 -21.53 -4.02
C HIS A 168 14.78 -21.99 -2.89
N TRP A 169 14.21 -22.43 -1.81
CA TRP A 169 14.94 -22.88 -0.65
C TRP A 169 14.60 -24.34 -0.36
N SER A 170 15.64 -25.18 -0.33
CA SER A 170 15.53 -26.52 0.20
C SER A 170 15.52 -26.48 1.74
N ASN A 171 14.63 -27.23 2.37
CA ASN A 171 14.60 -27.39 3.83
C ASN A 171 15.92 -27.93 4.43
N THR A 172 16.84 -28.40 3.57
CA THR A 172 18.17 -28.89 3.97
C THR A 172 19.25 -27.80 4.03
N ASP A 173 18.98 -26.62 3.46
CA ASP A 173 19.95 -25.51 3.38
C ASP A 173 19.78 -24.56 4.59
N SER A 174 20.23 -24.97 5.76
CA SER A 174 20.12 -24.17 7.00
C SER A 174 20.97 -22.88 6.99
N ASP A 175 21.96 -22.76 6.09
CA ASP A 175 22.95 -21.67 6.10
C ASP A 175 22.76 -20.60 5.02
N THR A 176 21.88 -20.80 4.06
CA THR A 176 21.59 -19.79 3.02
C THR A 176 20.68 -18.72 3.55
N LYS A 177 21.23 -17.52 3.77
CA LYS A 177 20.40 -16.33 4.06
C LYS A 177 19.50 -16.05 2.87
N SER A 178 18.19 -16.14 3.07
CA SER A 178 17.22 -15.72 2.08
C SER A 178 17.53 -14.27 1.64
N PRO A 179 17.69 -14.01 0.34
CA PRO A 179 17.79 -12.65 -0.16
C PRO A 179 16.47 -11.94 0.17
N ARG A 180 16.54 -10.89 0.99
CA ARG A 180 15.37 -10.03 1.21
C ARG A 180 15.29 -9.06 0.03
N PRO A 181 14.24 -9.12 -0.80
CA PRO A 181 14.11 -8.19 -1.90
C PRO A 181 13.93 -6.77 -1.38
N GLU A 182 14.51 -5.81 -2.07
CA GLU A 182 14.26 -4.39 -1.81
C GLU A 182 12.88 -4.05 -2.38
N ARG A 183 11.88 -4.01 -1.49
CA ARG A 183 10.49 -3.76 -1.84
C ARG A 183 10.21 -2.27 -1.94
N PRO A 184 9.46 -1.79 -2.94
CA PRO A 184 9.18 -0.36 -3.14
C PRO A 184 8.07 0.17 -2.20
N ILE A 185 7.99 -0.31 -0.95
CA ILE A 185 6.93 0.06 0.00
C ILE A 185 6.93 1.57 0.26
N GLU A 186 8.10 2.17 0.40
CA GLU A 186 8.21 3.58 0.72
C GLU A 186 7.73 4.47 -0.43
N ILE A 187 7.99 4.07 -1.68
CA ILE A 187 7.50 4.77 -2.87
C ILE A 187 5.96 4.75 -2.91
N LEU A 188 5.34 3.61 -2.58
CA LEU A 188 3.88 3.49 -2.46
C LEU A 188 3.33 4.36 -1.33
N GLN A 189 4.00 4.39 -0.17
CA GLN A 189 3.59 5.21 0.96
C GLN A 189 3.73 6.71 0.67
N ASP A 190 4.78 7.12 -0.04
CA ASP A 190 4.96 8.53 -0.44
C ASP A 190 3.90 8.96 -1.45
N THR A 191 3.53 8.09 -2.39
CA THR A 191 2.41 8.34 -3.31
C THR A 191 1.08 8.47 -2.56
N ARG A 192 0.82 7.61 -1.55
CA ARG A 192 -0.35 7.73 -0.67
C ARG A 192 -0.35 9.06 0.09
N ARG A 193 0.81 9.49 0.63
CA ARG A 193 0.96 10.78 1.33
C ARG A 193 0.67 11.95 0.39
N ALA A 194 1.16 11.90 -0.82
CA ALA A 194 0.89 12.91 -1.85
C ALA A 194 -0.59 12.98 -2.20
N LEU A 195 -1.26 11.84 -2.36
CA LEU A 195 -2.70 11.77 -2.55
C LEU A 195 -3.46 12.41 -1.38
N ALA A 196 -3.07 12.10 -0.14
CA ALA A 196 -3.70 12.68 1.05
C ALA A 196 -3.52 14.20 1.11
N LEU A 197 -2.33 14.73 0.74
CA LEU A 197 -2.09 16.17 0.68
C LEU A 197 -2.85 16.86 -0.45
N ALA A 198 -3.08 16.20 -1.57
CA ALA A 198 -3.84 16.76 -2.68
C ALA A 198 -5.32 16.99 -2.35
N ARG A 199 -5.88 16.19 -1.43
CA ARG A 199 -7.29 16.21 -1.06
C ARG A 199 -7.62 17.28 -0.02
N PRO A 200 -8.86 17.78 0.04
CA PRO A 200 -9.30 18.66 1.12
C PRO A 200 -9.12 18.03 2.51
N ILE A 201 -8.91 18.85 3.53
CA ILE A 201 -8.92 18.40 4.92
C ILE A 201 -10.28 17.75 5.23
N GLY A 202 -10.29 16.63 5.95
CA GLY A 202 -11.47 15.81 6.22
C GLY A 202 -11.60 14.58 5.32
N TYR A 203 -10.75 14.44 4.29
CA TYR A 203 -10.75 13.31 3.37
C TYR A 203 -9.38 12.61 3.34
N GLY A 204 -8.98 12.03 4.47
CA GLY A 204 -7.72 11.30 4.57
C GLY A 204 -7.71 9.99 3.75
N ILE A 205 -6.51 9.50 3.47
CA ILE A 205 -6.28 8.24 2.75
C ILE A 205 -5.47 7.28 3.63
N HIS A 206 -6.08 6.16 3.99
CA HIS A 206 -5.44 5.14 4.81
C HIS A 206 -4.93 3.97 3.99
N ALA A 207 -3.73 3.53 4.32
CA ALA A 207 -3.23 2.23 3.91
C ALA A 207 -3.78 1.16 4.87
N LEU A 208 -4.45 0.15 4.33
CA LEU A 208 -4.93 -1.00 5.09
C LEU A 208 -3.81 -2.01 5.27
N ALA A 209 -3.21 -2.44 4.18
CA ALA A 209 -2.14 -3.42 4.15
C ALA A 209 -1.29 -3.27 2.90
N CYS A 210 -0.06 -3.79 2.95
CA CYS A 210 0.75 -3.97 1.75
C CYS A 210 1.24 -5.42 1.62
N GLY A 211 1.50 -5.83 0.39
CA GLY A 211 2.02 -7.16 0.11
C GLY A 211 2.52 -7.29 -1.32
N THR A 212 3.45 -8.22 -1.50
CA THR A 212 3.95 -8.56 -2.83
C THR A 212 3.03 -9.59 -3.47
N VAL A 213 2.64 -9.36 -4.71
CA VAL A 213 1.83 -10.28 -5.51
C VAL A 213 2.54 -10.64 -6.81
N ALA A 214 2.42 -11.89 -7.22
CA ALA A 214 2.93 -12.37 -8.48
C ALA A 214 1.80 -12.47 -9.52
N PRO A 215 2.11 -12.27 -10.81
CA PRO A 215 1.19 -12.57 -11.89
C PRO A 215 0.71 -14.02 -11.86
N SER A 216 -0.49 -14.26 -12.36
CA SER A 216 -1.11 -15.59 -12.37
C SER A 216 -0.43 -16.60 -13.31
N TYR A 217 0.43 -16.12 -14.19
CA TYR A 217 1.22 -16.98 -15.08
C TYR A 217 2.51 -17.52 -14.45
N TYR A 218 2.89 -17.07 -13.23
CA TYR A 218 3.97 -17.72 -12.50
C TYR A 218 3.47 -18.95 -11.75
N PRO A 219 4.06 -20.12 -11.99
CA PRO A 219 3.66 -21.36 -11.32
C PRO A 219 3.67 -21.20 -9.81
N MET A 220 2.61 -21.65 -9.14
CA MET A 220 2.51 -21.78 -7.70
C MET A 220 2.53 -20.50 -6.88
N MET A 221 2.79 -19.32 -7.48
CA MET A 221 2.93 -18.06 -6.74
C MET A 221 1.59 -17.35 -6.44
N GLN A 222 0.48 -17.85 -6.96
CA GLN A 222 -0.84 -17.20 -6.83
C GLN A 222 -1.33 -17.03 -5.39
N ASN A 223 -0.93 -17.95 -4.51
CA ASN A 223 -1.35 -17.99 -3.10
C ASN A 223 -0.21 -17.63 -2.14
N VAL A 224 0.93 -17.19 -2.65
CA VAL A 224 2.03 -16.67 -1.84
C VAL A 224 1.78 -15.18 -1.66
N SER A 225 1.29 -14.78 -0.50
CA SER A 225 1.11 -13.37 -0.18
C SER A 225 1.27 -13.15 1.31
N GLY A 226 2.32 -12.42 1.68
CA GLY A 226 2.50 -11.91 3.03
C GLY A 226 1.99 -10.49 3.11
N TRP A 227 0.84 -10.30 3.73
CA TRP A 227 0.30 -8.97 3.94
C TRP A 227 0.80 -8.39 5.25
N SER A 228 1.43 -7.22 5.18
CA SER A 228 1.73 -6.41 6.34
C SER A 228 0.55 -5.47 6.58
N VAL A 229 -0.22 -5.73 7.64
CA VAL A 229 -1.39 -4.92 7.99
C VAL A 229 -0.95 -3.68 8.76
N PHE A 230 -1.37 -2.48 8.33
CA PHE A 230 -1.07 -1.21 8.98
C PHE A 230 -2.19 -0.76 9.92
N SER A 231 -3.44 -0.91 9.49
CA SER A 231 -4.60 -0.49 10.28
C SER A 231 -5.82 -1.31 9.88
N LEU A 232 -6.62 -1.68 10.87
CA LEU A 232 -7.95 -2.26 10.65
C LEU A 232 -9.06 -1.21 10.87
N LYS A 233 -8.70 0.05 11.15
CA LYS A 233 -9.67 1.13 11.27
C LYS A 233 -10.28 1.42 9.90
N SER A 234 -11.59 1.40 9.81
CA SER A 234 -12.33 1.83 8.63
C SER A 234 -12.61 3.32 8.78
N PRO A 235 -11.95 4.20 8.02
CA PRO A 235 -12.33 5.59 8.00
C PRO A 235 -13.74 5.74 7.41
N PRO A 236 -14.45 6.84 7.69
CA PRO A 236 -15.71 7.12 7.02
C PRO A 236 -15.50 7.14 5.50
N LEU A 237 -16.52 6.72 4.75
CA LEU A 237 -16.51 6.77 3.30
C LEU A 237 -16.16 8.19 2.84
N SER A 238 -15.13 8.29 2.03
CA SER A 238 -14.74 9.56 1.43
C SER A 238 -15.22 9.63 -0.04
N PRO A 239 -15.47 10.84 -0.56
CA PRO A 239 -15.79 11.03 -1.97
C PRO A 239 -14.72 10.43 -2.87
N SER A 240 -15.08 10.09 -4.10
CA SER A 240 -14.11 9.65 -5.12
C SER A 240 -12.96 10.65 -5.28
N VAL A 241 -11.78 10.14 -5.58
CA VAL A 241 -10.62 10.96 -5.90
C VAL A 241 -10.79 11.54 -7.30
N LEU A 242 -10.77 12.85 -7.41
CA LEU A 242 -11.00 13.55 -8.68
C LEU A 242 -9.70 13.65 -9.52
N GLY A 243 -9.83 13.73 -10.83
CA GLY A 243 -8.68 13.87 -11.73
C GLY A 243 -7.82 15.11 -11.46
N ILE A 244 -8.39 16.19 -10.89
CA ILE A 244 -7.62 17.37 -10.47
C ILE A 244 -6.77 17.06 -9.22
N GLU A 245 -7.28 16.27 -8.29
CA GLU A 245 -6.54 15.80 -7.11
C GLU A 245 -5.40 14.88 -7.51
N LEU A 246 -5.60 14.01 -8.51
CA LEU A 246 -4.57 13.14 -9.04
C LEU A 246 -3.40 13.92 -9.64
N ARG A 247 -3.68 14.93 -10.44
CA ARG A 247 -2.62 15.81 -11.02
C ARG A 247 -1.88 16.59 -9.93
N ALA A 248 -2.60 17.09 -8.92
CA ALA A 248 -1.97 17.77 -7.79
C ALA A 248 -1.10 16.81 -6.98
N ALA A 249 -1.56 15.58 -6.76
CA ALA A 249 -0.78 14.54 -6.09
C ALA A 249 0.49 14.19 -6.88
N ASP A 250 0.42 14.11 -8.20
CA ASP A 250 1.56 13.83 -9.06
C ASP A 250 2.68 14.89 -8.93
N GLN A 251 2.29 16.16 -8.92
CA GLN A 251 3.24 17.25 -8.65
C GLN A 251 3.85 17.16 -7.24
N ILE A 252 3.08 16.73 -6.25
CA ILE A 252 3.58 16.52 -4.89
C ILE A 252 4.57 15.34 -4.86
N VAL A 253 4.28 14.24 -5.56
CA VAL A 253 5.19 13.09 -5.71
C VAL A 253 6.53 13.53 -6.27
N GLU A 254 6.52 14.32 -7.34
CA GLU A 254 7.75 14.87 -7.97
C GLU A 254 8.57 15.69 -6.97
N LYS A 255 7.93 16.58 -6.22
CA LYS A 255 8.60 17.39 -5.19
C LYS A 255 9.15 16.53 -4.05
N MET A 256 8.37 15.56 -3.55
CA MET A 256 8.81 14.67 -2.48
C MET A 256 10.03 13.85 -2.87
N SER A 257 10.12 13.38 -4.12
CA SER A 257 11.28 12.61 -4.61
C SER A 257 12.55 13.44 -4.73
N SER A 258 12.46 14.76 -4.79
CA SER A 258 13.61 15.68 -4.88
C SER A 258 14.10 16.18 -3.50
N LEU A 259 13.41 15.84 -2.41
CA LEU A 259 13.74 16.32 -1.07
C LEU A 259 15.06 15.73 -0.54
N LYS A 260 15.78 16.51 0.27
CA LYS A 260 16.89 15.99 1.08
C LYS A 260 16.37 14.94 2.07
N PRO A 261 17.08 13.82 2.31
CA PRO A 261 16.59 12.71 3.15
C PRO A 261 16.10 13.11 4.55
N ASP A 262 16.78 14.05 5.22
CA ASP A 262 16.38 14.51 6.55
C ASP A 262 15.05 15.27 6.52
N LEU A 263 14.87 16.15 5.54
CA LEU A 263 13.63 16.90 5.36
C LEU A 263 12.49 15.98 4.98
N HIS A 264 12.73 15.04 4.06
CA HIS A 264 11.78 14.02 3.67
C HIS A 264 11.28 13.21 4.88
N SER A 265 12.20 12.73 5.72
CA SER A 265 11.86 11.97 6.93
C SER A 265 10.99 12.77 7.92
N LYS A 266 11.28 14.06 8.10
CA LYS A 266 10.50 14.95 8.98
C LYS A 266 9.10 15.21 8.41
N LEU A 267 9.01 15.48 7.10
CA LEU A 267 7.73 15.75 6.44
C LEU A 267 6.81 14.52 6.40
N LYS A 268 7.35 13.30 6.29
CA LYS A 268 6.54 12.08 6.40
C LYS A 268 5.71 12.05 7.66
N ILE A 269 6.32 12.35 8.81
CA ILE A 269 5.61 12.38 10.10
C ILE A 269 4.50 13.42 10.06
N SER A 270 4.81 14.62 9.59
CA SER A 270 3.84 15.73 9.50
C SER A 270 2.65 15.35 8.61
N ILE A 271 2.92 14.76 7.44
CA ILE A 271 1.88 14.39 6.47
C ILE A 271 1.03 13.23 7.01
N ASP A 272 1.64 12.20 7.58
CA ASP A 272 0.92 11.06 8.15
C ASP A 272 0.01 11.51 9.31
N LYS A 273 0.46 12.46 10.14
CA LYS A 273 -0.31 13.02 11.24
C LYS A 273 -1.43 13.94 10.77
N LEU A 274 -1.20 14.75 9.73
CA LEU A 274 -2.25 15.54 9.10
C LEU A 274 -3.32 14.65 8.45
N ASN A 275 -2.89 13.56 7.82
CA ASN A 275 -3.79 12.55 7.26
C ASN A 275 -4.61 11.86 8.36
N GLY A 276 -4.00 11.54 9.51
CA GLY A 276 -4.69 11.00 10.69
C GLY A 276 -5.77 11.95 11.20
N TYR A 277 -5.46 13.25 11.33
CA TYR A 277 -6.45 14.28 11.64
C TYR A 277 -7.62 14.29 10.63
N SER A 278 -7.29 14.27 9.34
CA SER A 278 -8.28 14.37 8.24
C SER A 278 -9.23 13.19 8.15
N SER A 279 -8.88 12.04 8.69
CA SER A 279 -9.61 10.78 8.58
C SER A 279 -10.04 10.20 9.93
N GLY A 280 -9.74 10.90 11.02
CA GLY A 280 -10.05 10.44 12.38
C GLY A 280 -11.54 10.42 12.66
N ALA A 281 -12.05 9.27 13.14
CA ALA A 281 -13.41 9.15 13.65
C ALA A 281 -13.50 9.67 15.09
N ASP A 282 -12.40 9.63 15.84
CA ASP A 282 -12.32 10.13 17.21
C ASP A 282 -11.69 11.52 17.26
N VAL A 283 -12.40 12.45 17.91
CA VAL A 283 -12.00 13.86 17.98
C VAL A 283 -10.73 14.07 18.82
N VAL A 284 -10.54 13.26 19.87
CA VAL A 284 -9.36 13.37 20.75
C VAL A 284 -8.12 12.81 20.05
N GLU A 285 -8.24 11.64 19.40
CA GLU A 285 -7.15 11.07 18.57
C GLU A 285 -6.76 12.05 17.47
N SER A 286 -7.75 12.63 16.77
CA SER A 286 -7.51 13.64 15.72
C SER A 286 -6.78 14.87 16.27
N ALA A 287 -7.17 15.36 17.44
CA ALA A 287 -6.49 16.50 18.07
C ALA A 287 -5.02 16.18 18.43
N ILE A 288 -4.73 14.96 18.88
CA ILE A 288 -3.36 14.49 19.13
C ILE A 288 -2.56 14.49 17.83
N ASP A 289 -3.14 13.95 16.77
CA ASP A 289 -2.49 13.88 15.46
C ASP A 289 -2.20 15.29 14.91
N LEU A 290 -3.15 16.22 15.00
CA LEU A 290 -2.92 17.61 14.60
C LEU A 290 -1.81 18.27 15.41
N ARG A 291 -1.78 18.05 16.72
CA ARG A 291 -0.73 18.59 17.59
C ARG A 291 0.65 18.07 17.16
N ILE A 292 0.82 16.76 16.97
CA ILE A 292 2.07 16.17 16.51
C ILE A 292 2.44 16.70 15.13
N CYS A 293 1.47 16.86 14.22
CA CYS A 293 1.69 17.47 12.92
C CYS A 293 2.29 18.87 13.04
N LEU A 294 1.66 19.76 13.81
CA LEU A 294 2.12 21.13 14.01
C LEU A 294 3.51 21.19 14.66
N GLU A 295 3.75 20.36 15.68
CA GLU A 295 5.06 20.28 16.34
C GLU A 295 6.13 19.75 15.39
N SER A 296 5.84 18.73 14.57
CA SER A 296 6.79 18.18 13.62
C SER A 296 7.13 19.12 12.46
N ILE A 297 6.21 20.01 12.08
CA ILE A 297 6.50 21.07 11.10
C ILE A 297 7.34 22.17 11.73
N PHE A 298 6.86 22.79 12.81
CA PHE A 298 7.37 24.08 13.29
C PHE A 298 8.40 23.98 14.43
N LEU A 299 8.60 22.80 15.05
CA LEU A 299 9.52 22.60 16.19
C LEU A 299 10.54 21.48 15.94
N ASN A 300 10.88 21.22 14.69
CA ASN A 300 11.73 20.11 14.29
C ASN A 300 13.24 20.33 14.50
N ASP A 301 13.64 21.46 15.06
CA ASP A 301 15.04 21.83 15.36
C ASP A 301 15.46 21.52 16.80
N GLY A 302 14.57 20.88 17.59
CA GLY A 302 14.85 20.47 18.97
C GLY A 302 14.70 21.57 20.02
N ASN A 303 14.26 22.79 19.67
CA ASN A 303 13.97 23.84 20.64
C ASN A 303 12.74 23.44 21.49
N LYS A 304 12.91 23.39 22.82
CA LYS A 304 11.87 22.97 23.77
C LYS A 304 11.29 24.13 24.59
N ASP A 305 11.80 25.34 24.41
CA ASP A 305 11.38 26.49 25.18
C ASP A 305 10.13 27.15 24.56
N GLN A 306 9.16 27.47 25.40
CA GLN A 306 7.94 28.19 25.02
C GLN A 306 7.22 27.61 23.76
N LEU A 307 7.13 26.30 23.66
CA LEU A 307 6.64 25.53 22.47
C LEU A 307 5.44 26.19 21.78
N ARG A 308 4.40 26.55 22.57
CA ARG A 308 3.18 27.18 22.06
C ARG A 308 3.45 28.51 21.35
N HIS A 309 4.34 29.32 21.93
CA HIS A 309 4.64 30.65 21.36
C HIS A 309 5.51 30.53 20.13
N THR A 310 6.59 29.75 20.21
CA THR A 310 7.54 29.53 19.13
C THR A 310 6.83 28.92 17.90
N LEU A 311 6.02 27.89 18.10
CA LEU A 311 5.24 27.26 17.05
C LEU A 311 4.32 28.27 16.33
N ALA A 312 3.55 29.04 17.11
CA ALA A 312 2.64 30.03 16.54
C ALA A 312 3.35 31.21 15.85
N LEU A 313 4.49 31.61 16.38
CA LEU A 313 5.31 32.68 15.77
C LEU A 313 5.90 32.23 14.44
N ARG A 314 6.50 31.01 14.39
CA ARG A 314 7.05 30.44 13.16
C ARG A 314 5.97 30.27 12.10
N ALA A 315 4.82 29.72 12.45
CA ALA A 315 3.69 29.59 11.54
C ALA A 315 3.25 30.95 10.97
N ALA A 316 3.11 31.97 11.84
CA ALA A 316 2.68 33.31 11.43
C ALA A 316 3.69 34.01 10.52
N ARG A 317 4.97 33.85 10.77
CA ARG A 317 6.03 34.44 9.94
C ARG A 317 6.18 33.69 8.61
N PHE A 318 6.24 32.37 8.67
CA PHE A 318 6.44 31.52 7.51
C PHE A 318 5.27 31.58 6.52
N LEU A 319 4.03 31.43 6.99
CA LEU A 319 2.85 31.47 6.14
C LEU A 319 2.39 32.89 5.80
N GLY A 320 2.67 33.85 6.68
CA GLY A 320 2.35 35.26 6.47
C GLY A 320 3.48 36.06 5.80
N GLU A 321 4.44 35.41 5.16
CA GLU A 321 5.47 36.06 4.36
C GLU A 321 4.83 36.84 3.22
N GLY A 322 5.24 38.10 3.05
CA GLY A 322 4.63 39.04 2.06
C GLY A 322 3.25 39.59 2.46
N GLU A 323 2.64 39.04 3.52
CA GLU A 323 1.32 39.46 4.01
C GLU A 323 1.43 40.59 5.08
N GLY A 324 0.34 41.31 5.26
CA GLY A 324 0.26 42.37 6.29
C GLY A 324 0.18 41.82 7.72
N ILE A 325 0.40 42.68 8.72
CA ILE A 325 0.35 42.36 10.15
C ILE A 325 -0.97 41.71 10.55
N SER A 326 -2.10 42.08 9.92
CA SER A 326 -3.41 41.52 10.20
C SER A 326 -3.45 40.02 9.98
N GLU A 327 -2.96 39.55 8.84
CA GLU A 327 -2.95 38.13 8.49
C GLU A 327 -1.97 37.34 9.38
N ARG A 328 -0.78 37.85 9.62
CA ARG A 328 0.18 37.26 10.56
C ARG A 328 -0.42 37.12 11.98
N SER A 329 -1.15 38.13 12.42
CA SER A 329 -1.84 38.12 13.73
C SER A 329 -2.98 37.09 13.75
N ARG A 330 -3.72 36.94 12.65
CA ARG A 330 -4.77 35.91 12.50
C ARG A 330 -4.16 34.51 12.60
N ILE A 331 -3.11 34.19 11.82
CA ILE A 331 -2.43 32.90 11.85
C ILE A 331 -1.93 32.59 13.25
N LEU A 332 -1.23 33.54 13.88
CA LEU A 332 -0.72 33.40 15.26
C LEU A 332 -1.81 33.04 16.25
N LYS A 333 -2.97 33.72 16.17
CA LYS A 333 -4.11 33.46 17.05
C LYS A 333 -4.74 32.09 16.80
N VAL A 334 -4.94 31.69 15.54
CA VAL A 334 -5.51 30.39 15.16
C VAL A 334 -4.63 29.27 15.72
N ILE A 335 -3.33 29.31 15.45
CA ILE A 335 -2.40 28.27 15.89
C ILE A 335 -2.31 28.20 17.42
N LYS A 336 -2.27 29.32 18.13
CA LYS A 336 -2.31 29.33 19.62
C LYS A 336 -3.59 28.70 20.15
N ASN A 337 -4.74 29.04 19.59
CA ASN A 337 -6.04 28.50 20.02
C ASN A 337 -6.11 26.97 19.74
N ALA A 338 -5.67 26.52 18.57
CA ALA A 338 -5.62 25.11 18.24
C ALA A 338 -4.67 24.34 19.18
N TYR A 339 -3.51 24.89 19.49
CA TYR A 339 -2.58 24.28 20.45
C TYR A 339 -3.18 24.15 21.86
N ASP A 340 -3.89 25.16 22.33
CA ASP A 340 -4.56 25.15 23.64
C ASP A 340 -5.71 24.12 23.67
N LEU A 341 -6.48 24.03 22.58
CA LEU A 341 -7.55 23.04 22.44
C LEU A 341 -7.00 21.61 22.42
N THR A 342 -5.98 21.34 21.61
CA THR A 342 -5.36 20.02 21.55
C THR A 342 -4.71 19.66 22.87
N SER A 343 -4.05 20.60 23.55
CA SER A 343 -3.48 20.37 24.89
C SER A 343 -4.55 20.00 25.91
N THR A 344 -5.69 20.69 25.91
CA THR A 344 -6.82 20.35 26.78
C THR A 344 -7.32 18.93 26.53
N MET A 345 -7.54 18.55 25.26
CA MET A 345 -8.02 17.21 24.90
C MET A 345 -7.05 16.11 25.28
N VAL A 346 -5.73 16.33 25.07
CA VAL A 346 -4.67 15.37 25.43
C VAL A 346 -4.66 15.12 26.95
N HIS A 347 -4.84 16.18 27.76
CA HIS A 347 -4.77 16.05 29.21
C HIS A 347 -6.08 15.55 29.84
N SER A 348 -7.25 15.90 29.30
CA SER A 348 -8.53 15.45 29.83
C SER A 348 -9.01 14.10 29.27
N GLY A 349 -8.53 13.72 28.08
CA GLY A 349 -9.07 12.57 27.35
C GLY A 349 -10.49 12.79 26.81
N GLU A 350 -11.02 14.03 26.89
CA GLU A 350 -12.40 14.33 26.55
C GLU A 350 -12.50 15.50 25.57
N ARG A 351 -13.58 15.49 24.78
CA ARG A 351 -13.96 16.61 23.92
C ARG A 351 -14.40 17.80 24.75
N PRO A 352 -13.76 18.98 24.67
CA PRO A 352 -14.20 20.15 25.40
C PRO A 352 -15.51 20.71 24.82
N ASN A 353 -16.31 21.31 25.66
CA ASN A 353 -17.51 22.06 25.22
C ASN A 353 -17.09 23.44 24.69
N LYS A 354 -16.32 23.47 23.62
CA LYS A 354 -15.78 24.66 22.96
C LYS A 354 -15.92 24.55 21.45
N ASP A 355 -15.81 25.68 20.78
CA ASP A 355 -15.73 25.73 19.32
C ASP A 355 -14.44 25.04 18.82
N LEU A 356 -14.58 24.08 17.93
CA LEU A 356 -13.47 23.30 17.36
C LEU A 356 -12.98 23.84 16.00
N ARG A 357 -13.63 24.84 15.41
CA ARG A 357 -13.21 25.45 14.14
C ARG A 357 -11.73 25.85 14.10
N PRO A 358 -11.08 26.30 15.20
CA PRO A 358 -9.66 26.57 15.19
C PRO A 358 -8.79 25.34 14.84
N LEU A 359 -9.25 24.12 15.07
CA LEU A 359 -8.53 22.90 14.69
C LEU A 359 -8.53 22.71 13.16
N ASP A 360 -9.69 22.89 12.52
CA ASP A 360 -9.79 22.78 11.06
C ASP A 360 -8.99 23.87 10.36
N GLU A 361 -9.05 25.10 10.86
CA GLU A 361 -8.23 26.21 10.34
C GLU A 361 -6.74 25.93 10.52
N ALA A 362 -6.31 25.40 11.66
CA ALA A 362 -4.92 25.03 11.90
C ALA A 362 -4.46 23.88 11.03
N ALA A 363 -5.32 22.91 10.73
CA ALA A 363 -5.04 21.81 9.81
C ALA A 363 -4.85 22.33 8.37
N GLN A 364 -5.66 23.29 7.92
CA GLN A 364 -5.45 23.97 6.63
C GLN A 364 -4.11 24.72 6.60
N LEU A 365 -3.77 25.44 7.67
CA LEU A 365 -2.47 26.12 7.78
C LEU A 365 -1.30 25.14 7.80
N ALA A 366 -1.44 23.99 8.48
CA ALA A 366 -0.44 22.92 8.46
C ALA A 366 -0.23 22.37 7.04
N LYS A 367 -1.32 22.11 6.31
CA LYS A 367 -1.25 21.70 4.91
C LYS A 367 -0.53 22.73 4.04
N MET A 368 -0.89 24.01 4.16
CA MET A 368 -0.22 25.09 3.44
C MET A 368 1.28 25.15 3.77
N ALA A 369 1.66 24.97 5.04
CA ALA A 369 3.05 24.95 5.45
C ALA A 369 3.81 23.78 4.83
N ILE A 370 3.25 22.57 4.85
CA ILE A 370 3.86 21.40 4.21
C ILE A 370 4.08 21.65 2.71
N LEU A 371 3.05 22.15 2.01
CA LEU A 371 3.16 22.43 0.57
C LEU A 371 4.22 23.51 0.29
N LYS A 372 4.29 24.57 1.09
CA LYS A 372 5.32 25.62 0.96
C LYS A 372 6.73 25.07 1.21
N ILE A 373 6.90 24.17 2.20
CA ILE A 373 8.19 23.50 2.45
C ILE A 373 8.59 22.62 1.26
N LEU A 374 7.64 21.89 0.68
CA LEU A 374 7.87 21.09 -0.52
C LEU A 374 8.35 21.94 -1.70
N ASP A 375 7.81 23.15 -1.84
CA ASP A 375 8.19 24.10 -2.89
C ASP A 375 9.60 24.67 -2.70
N GLN A 376 9.99 24.94 -1.46
CA GLN A 376 11.28 25.54 -1.12
C GLN A 376 12.42 24.50 -1.02
N ASN A 377 12.09 23.23 -0.79
CA ASN A 377 13.04 22.11 -0.57
C ASN A 377 14.07 22.35 0.57
N GLU A 378 13.86 23.38 1.37
CA GLU A 378 14.69 23.74 2.52
C GLU A 378 13.91 24.65 3.47
N ILE A 379 14.21 24.60 4.75
CA ILE A 379 13.68 25.53 5.74
C ILE A 379 14.71 25.80 6.83
N ASN A 380 14.93 27.09 7.10
CA ASN A 380 15.74 27.56 8.21
C ASN A 380 14.87 28.33 9.20
N TRP A 381 14.48 27.68 10.28
CA TRP A 381 13.61 28.31 11.29
C TRP A 381 14.23 29.53 11.97
N GLN A 382 15.56 29.58 12.09
CA GLN A 382 16.25 30.74 12.66
C GLN A 382 16.10 31.97 11.76
N GLU A 383 16.23 31.82 10.45
CA GLU A 383 15.99 32.91 9.49
C GLU A 383 14.53 33.36 9.50
N VAL A 384 13.58 32.41 9.54
CA VAL A 384 12.16 32.72 9.67
C VAL A 384 11.88 33.53 10.95
N GLU A 385 12.48 33.14 12.09
CA GLU A 385 12.32 33.89 13.35
C GLU A 385 12.94 35.28 13.33
N LEU A 386 14.02 35.48 12.61
CA LEU A 386 14.66 36.80 12.49
C LEU A 386 13.96 37.70 11.44
N GLY A 387 13.04 37.16 10.64
CA GLY A 387 12.32 37.90 9.64
C GLY A 387 13.10 38.14 8.34
N ASN A 388 14.12 37.34 8.09
CA ASN A 388 14.97 37.38 6.89
C ASN A 388 14.58 36.35 5.84
N ALA A 389 13.42 35.67 6.02
CA ALA A 389 12.89 34.71 5.08
C ALA A 389 11.80 35.33 4.21
#